data_e8cc360a59e2a2bed3579adb3fe54832
#
_entry.id   e8cc360a59e2a2bed3579adb3fe54832
#
_cell.length_a   1.000
_cell.length_b   1.000
_cell.length_c   1.000
_cell.angle_alpha   90.00
_cell.angle_beta   90.00
_cell.angle_gamma   90.00
#
_symmetry.space_group_name_H-M   'P 1'
#
loop_
_entity.id
_entity.type
_entity.pdbx_description
1 polymer ?
#
loop_
_entity_poly.entity_id
_entity_poly.type
_entity_poly.pdbx_seq_one_letter_code
_entity_poly.pdbx_strand_id
1 'polypeptide(L)'
;MSAQLLDGKVMSDELRVRIAERVAALKGKGVTPGLAVILVGEDPASQIYVRNKEKGCEQVGMHSIAIRLPAETTQSELEGHIRALNADASIHGILVQLPLPRHLDEAAALAVIAPEKDVDGFHVQNAGKLLNGLEGVVACTPKGALEMIRRTGVDLSGKEAVVVGRSNIVGKPMAMLLLQQNCTVTMCHSRTADLAAHTRRADVLVAAVGKAKFITADMVKPGAIVIDVGINRNAEGKVVGDVDFDAVKEVAGWITPVPGGVGRMTITMLLENTVEAAERAVN
;
A
#
# COMPACT_ATOMS: atom_id res chain seq x y z
N MET A 1 25.00 -13.41 10.51
CA MET A 1 24.91 -13.11 9.08
C MET A 1 23.92 -12.00 8.92
N SER A 2 24.27 -10.94 8.20
CA SER A 2 23.35 -9.80 7.96
C SER A 2 22.14 -10.24 7.11
N ALA A 3 20.99 -9.63 7.34
CA ALA A 3 19.74 -9.95 6.66
C ALA A 3 19.84 -9.77 5.13
N GLN A 4 19.11 -10.59 4.40
CA GLN A 4 18.89 -10.39 2.96
C GLN A 4 17.95 -9.19 2.77
N LEU A 5 18.27 -8.33 1.79
CA LEU A 5 17.46 -7.15 1.51
C LEU A 5 16.27 -7.48 0.62
N LEU A 6 15.10 -7.08 1.04
CA LEU A 6 13.89 -7.05 0.22
C LEU A 6 13.85 -5.70 -0.52
N ASP A 7 14.54 -5.64 -1.67
CA ASP A 7 14.65 -4.41 -2.47
C ASP A 7 13.36 -4.16 -3.27
N GLY A 8 12.58 -3.21 -2.78
CA GLY A 8 11.31 -2.81 -3.41
C GLY A 8 11.50 -2.18 -4.80
N LYS A 9 12.68 -1.62 -5.11
CA LYS A 9 12.95 -1.07 -6.44
C LYS A 9 13.06 -2.21 -7.47
N VAL A 10 13.88 -3.20 -7.19
CA VAL A 10 14.07 -4.36 -8.10
C VAL A 10 12.74 -5.07 -8.32
N MET A 11 12.02 -5.38 -7.25
CA MET A 11 10.71 -6.06 -7.33
C MET A 11 9.68 -5.23 -8.08
N SER A 12 9.64 -3.90 -7.83
CA SER A 12 8.75 -2.97 -8.53
C SER A 12 9.04 -2.94 -10.04
N ASP A 13 10.30 -2.87 -10.43
CA ASP A 13 10.71 -2.81 -11.84
C ASP A 13 10.30 -4.10 -12.59
N GLU A 14 10.50 -5.28 -12.00
CA GLU A 14 10.07 -6.57 -12.56
C GLU A 14 8.54 -6.67 -12.71
N LEU A 15 7.78 -6.24 -11.69
CA LEU A 15 6.32 -6.27 -11.73
C LEU A 15 5.76 -5.30 -12.78
N ARG A 16 6.37 -4.12 -12.94
CA ARG A 16 5.95 -3.16 -13.97
C ARG A 16 6.11 -3.68 -15.39
N VAL A 17 7.10 -4.52 -15.66
CA VAL A 17 7.20 -5.21 -16.96
C VAL A 17 5.97 -6.07 -17.21
N ARG A 18 5.56 -6.90 -16.24
CA ARG A 18 4.35 -7.75 -16.36
C ARG A 18 3.07 -6.91 -16.47
N ILE A 19 2.99 -5.81 -15.72
CA ILE A 19 1.86 -4.87 -15.81
C ILE A 19 1.79 -4.27 -17.21
N ALA A 20 2.91 -3.85 -17.79
CA ALA A 20 2.96 -3.29 -19.14
C ALA A 20 2.53 -4.30 -20.21
N GLU A 21 2.89 -5.58 -20.07
CA GLU A 21 2.42 -6.66 -20.95
C GLU A 21 0.90 -6.83 -20.87
N ARG A 22 0.30 -6.81 -19.67
CA ARG A 22 -1.15 -6.87 -19.46
C ARG A 22 -1.85 -5.64 -20.05
N VAL A 23 -1.28 -4.44 -19.88
CA VAL A 23 -1.78 -3.21 -20.49
C VAL A 23 -1.78 -3.32 -22.03
N ALA A 24 -0.69 -3.83 -22.61
CA ALA A 24 -0.61 -4.04 -24.07
C ALA A 24 -1.67 -5.02 -24.57
N ALA A 25 -1.91 -6.10 -23.84
CA ALA A 25 -2.96 -7.07 -24.15
C ALA A 25 -4.38 -6.47 -24.11
N LEU A 26 -4.65 -5.61 -23.10
CA LEU A 26 -5.92 -4.88 -23.00
C LEU A 26 -6.10 -3.87 -24.14
N LYS A 27 -5.04 -3.15 -24.51
CA LYS A 27 -5.06 -2.24 -25.68
C LYS A 27 -5.35 -2.99 -26.97
N GLY A 28 -4.84 -4.20 -27.13
CA GLY A 28 -5.19 -5.07 -28.26
C GLY A 28 -6.67 -5.45 -28.34
N LYS A 29 -7.40 -5.35 -27.21
CA LYS A 29 -8.86 -5.54 -27.10
C LYS A 29 -9.64 -4.20 -27.15
N GLY A 30 -8.97 -3.08 -27.43
CA GLY A 30 -9.58 -1.75 -27.51
C GLY A 30 -9.76 -1.05 -26.16
N VAL A 31 -9.17 -1.55 -25.05
CA VAL A 31 -9.30 -0.98 -23.72
C VAL A 31 -7.94 -0.50 -23.21
N THR A 32 -7.84 0.78 -22.90
CA THR A 32 -6.67 1.35 -22.22
C THR A 32 -6.98 1.53 -20.74
N PRO A 33 -6.31 0.83 -19.79
CA PRO A 33 -6.54 1.06 -18.38
C PRO A 33 -6.32 2.52 -18.01
N GLY A 34 -7.28 3.13 -17.31
CA GLY A 34 -7.28 4.54 -16.95
C GLY A 34 -7.31 4.73 -15.42
N LEU A 35 -6.38 5.54 -14.91
CA LEU A 35 -6.29 5.94 -13.50
C LEU A 35 -6.60 7.44 -13.37
N ALA A 36 -7.56 7.79 -12.53
CA ALA A 36 -7.81 9.18 -12.12
C ALA A 36 -7.29 9.40 -10.69
N VAL A 37 -6.52 10.47 -10.51
CA VAL A 37 -6.02 10.90 -9.19
C VAL A 37 -6.57 12.28 -8.89
N ILE A 38 -7.26 12.43 -7.75
CA ILE A 38 -7.75 13.73 -7.27
C ILE A 38 -6.81 14.22 -6.16
N LEU A 39 -6.31 15.42 -6.30
CA LEU A 39 -5.50 16.13 -5.30
C LEU A 39 -6.23 17.41 -4.90
N VAL A 40 -6.48 17.59 -3.61
CA VAL A 40 -7.07 18.83 -3.08
C VAL A 40 -6.01 19.60 -2.29
N GLY A 41 -5.79 20.87 -2.68
CA GLY A 41 -4.77 21.73 -2.08
C GLY A 41 -3.36 21.50 -2.64
N GLU A 42 -2.37 22.11 -1.99
CA GLU A 42 -1.01 22.25 -2.51
C GLU A 42 0.06 21.58 -1.61
N ASP A 43 -0.31 20.59 -0.83
CA ASP A 43 0.69 19.88 0.01
C ASP A 43 1.85 19.33 -0.85
N PRO A 44 3.12 19.76 -0.58
CA PRO A 44 4.25 19.38 -1.41
C PRO A 44 4.52 17.88 -1.45
N ALA A 45 4.26 17.16 -0.35
CA ALA A 45 4.45 15.72 -0.30
C ALA A 45 3.42 15.02 -1.19
N SER A 46 2.16 15.41 -1.10
CA SER A 46 1.07 14.89 -1.93
C SER A 46 1.32 15.13 -3.42
N GLN A 47 1.83 16.31 -3.80
CA GLN A 47 2.21 16.61 -5.19
C GLN A 47 3.31 15.67 -5.72
N ILE A 48 4.29 15.31 -4.89
CA ILE A 48 5.35 14.35 -5.27
C ILE A 48 4.75 12.96 -5.48
N TYR A 49 3.83 12.52 -4.61
CA TYR A 49 3.16 11.23 -4.75
C TYR A 49 2.32 11.16 -6.02
N VAL A 50 1.54 12.21 -6.32
CA VAL A 50 0.74 12.29 -7.56
C VAL A 50 1.63 12.20 -8.79
N ARG A 51 2.71 13.00 -8.87
CA ARG A 51 3.67 12.93 -9.98
C ARG A 51 4.31 11.55 -10.15
N ASN A 52 4.61 10.86 -9.07
CA ASN A 52 5.17 9.51 -9.14
C ASN A 52 4.15 8.49 -9.67
N LYS A 53 2.85 8.68 -9.38
CA LYS A 53 1.76 7.85 -9.92
C LYS A 53 1.55 8.11 -11.40
N GLU A 54 1.53 9.38 -11.83
CA GLU A 54 1.46 9.77 -13.25
C GLU A 54 2.61 9.13 -14.05
N LYS A 55 3.86 9.27 -13.58
CA LYS A 55 5.03 8.63 -14.19
C LYS A 55 4.91 7.09 -14.20
N GLY A 56 4.37 6.50 -13.15
CA GLY A 56 4.14 5.06 -13.11
C GLY A 56 3.16 4.61 -14.19
N CYS A 57 2.05 5.33 -14.40
CA CYS A 57 1.10 5.05 -15.48
C CYS A 57 1.76 5.18 -16.85
N GLU A 58 2.52 6.23 -17.09
CA GLU A 58 3.25 6.46 -18.34
C GLU A 58 4.20 5.29 -18.65
N GLN A 59 4.98 4.85 -17.65
CA GLN A 59 5.95 3.75 -17.80
C GLN A 59 5.31 2.42 -18.23
N VAL A 60 4.09 2.15 -17.80
CA VAL A 60 3.39 0.91 -18.14
C VAL A 60 2.37 1.10 -19.27
N GLY A 61 2.27 2.32 -19.83
CA GLY A 61 1.40 2.62 -20.97
C GLY A 61 -0.07 2.79 -20.62
N MET A 62 -0.43 3.07 -19.37
CA MET A 62 -1.79 3.39 -18.93
C MET A 62 -2.16 4.84 -19.24
N HIS A 63 -3.44 5.10 -19.38
CA HIS A 63 -3.98 6.45 -19.34
C HIS A 63 -4.02 6.95 -17.89
N SER A 64 -3.64 8.21 -17.65
CA SER A 64 -3.80 8.82 -16.32
C SER A 64 -4.26 10.26 -16.43
N ILE A 65 -5.14 10.67 -15.51
CA ILE A 65 -5.56 12.06 -15.32
C ILE A 65 -5.33 12.46 -13.87
N ALA A 66 -4.83 13.68 -13.67
CA ALA A 66 -4.72 14.27 -12.34
C ALA A 66 -5.62 15.50 -12.26
N ILE A 67 -6.63 15.44 -11.41
CA ILE A 67 -7.54 16.56 -11.11
C ILE A 67 -6.98 17.28 -9.88
N ARG A 68 -6.53 18.50 -10.07
CA ARG A 68 -5.99 19.35 -9.00
C ARG A 68 -7.03 20.37 -8.62
N LEU A 69 -7.54 20.27 -7.40
CA LEU A 69 -8.59 21.12 -6.86
C LEU A 69 -8.01 22.12 -5.84
N PRO A 70 -8.55 23.33 -5.76
CA PRO A 70 -8.16 24.31 -4.76
C PRO A 70 -8.33 23.80 -3.32
N ALA A 71 -7.57 24.36 -2.38
CA ALA A 71 -7.66 23.98 -0.97
C ALA A 71 -9.06 24.26 -0.36
N GLU A 72 -9.77 25.24 -0.91
CA GLU A 72 -11.11 25.69 -0.49
C GLU A 72 -12.24 24.84 -1.07
N THR A 73 -11.95 23.85 -1.91
CA THR A 73 -12.94 22.93 -2.51
C THR A 73 -13.87 22.38 -1.46
N THR A 74 -15.16 22.48 -1.68
CA THR A 74 -16.19 21.95 -0.79
C THR A 74 -16.34 20.44 -0.90
N GLN A 75 -16.92 19.81 0.13
CA GLN A 75 -17.23 18.38 0.11
C GLN A 75 -18.09 17.99 -1.10
N SER A 76 -19.12 18.80 -1.41
CA SER A 76 -20.03 18.54 -2.53
C SER A 76 -19.33 18.60 -3.89
N GLU A 77 -18.40 19.54 -4.08
CA GLU A 77 -17.61 19.65 -5.31
C GLU A 77 -16.67 18.45 -5.48
N LEU A 78 -15.94 18.08 -4.41
CA LEU A 78 -15.08 16.89 -4.42
C LEU A 78 -15.87 15.63 -4.79
N GLU A 79 -17.00 15.42 -4.12
CA GLU A 79 -17.87 14.27 -4.41
C GLU A 79 -18.47 14.33 -5.82
N GLY A 80 -18.76 15.54 -6.35
CA GLY A 80 -19.20 15.75 -7.72
C GLY A 80 -18.15 15.26 -8.74
N HIS A 81 -16.88 15.58 -8.52
CA HIS A 81 -15.77 15.06 -9.35
C HIS A 81 -15.67 13.53 -9.26
N ILE A 82 -15.79 12.96 -8.06
CA ILE A 82 -15.75 11.49 -7.89
C ILE A 82 -16.90 10.83 -8.64
N ARG A 83 -18.14 11.35 -8.54
CA ARG A 83 -19.29 10.81 -9.26
C ARG A 83 -19.14 10.89 -10.79
N ALA A 84 -18.55 11.96 -11.30
CA ALA A 84 -18.25 12.09 -12.73
C ALA A 84 -17.25 11.00 -13.18
N LEU A 85 -16.20 10.76 -12.39
CA LEU A 85 -15.22 9.70 -12.68
C LEU A 85 -15.81 8.29 -12.54
N ASN A 86 -16.74 8.07 -11.61
CA ASN A 86 -17.48 6.80 -11.52
C ASN A 86 -18.26 6.50 -12.80
N ALA A 87 -18.83 7.53 -13.43
CA ALA A 87 -19.60 7.40 -14.67
C ALA A 87 -18.73 7.33 -15.94
N ASP A 88 -17.45 7.69 -15.85
CA ASP A 88 -16.54 7.68 -17.00
C ASP A 88 -16.04 6.25 -17.27
N ALA A 89 -16.45 5.66 -18.40
CA ALA A 89 -16.04 4.32 -18.81
C ALA A 89 -14.55 4.20 -19.16
N SER A 90 -13.87 5.30 -19.44
CA SER A 90 -12.42 5.31 -19.70
C SER A 90 -11.57 5.24 -18.43
N ILE A 91 -12.17 5.47 -17.25
CA ILE A 91 -11.52 5.45 -15.94
C ILE A 91 -11.87 4.15 -15.22
N HIS A 92 -10.85 3.35 -14.95
CA HIS A 92 -10.97 2.05 -14.29
C HIS A 92 -10.52 2.10 -12.81
N GLY A 93 -9.74 3.11 -12.45
CA GLY A 93 -9.29 3.36 -11.09
C GLY A 93 -9.42 4.82 -10.68
N ILE A 94 -9.92 5.05 -9.47
CA ILE A 94 -10.04 6.37 -8.86
C ILE A 94 -9.27 6.38 -7.54
N LEU A 95 -8.48 7.42 -7.34
CA LEU A 95 -7.74 7.64 -6.11
C LEU A 95 -7.91 9.08 -5.65
N VAL A 96 -8.32 9.27 -4.40
CA VAL A 96 -8.29 10.56 -3.72
C VAL A 96 -7.02 10.61 -2.87
N GLN A 97 -6.12 11.54 -3.20
CA GLN A 97 -4.83 11.64 -2.51
C GLN A 97 -5.02 12.19 -1.10
N LEU A 98 -4.72 11.37 -0.10
CA LEU A 98 -4.74 11.75 1.31
C LEU A 98 -3.38 12.38 1.73
N PRO A 99 -3.37 13.22 2.78
CA PRO A 99 -4.54 13.70 3.52
C PRO A 99 -5.33 14.80 2.77
N LEU A 100 -6.62 14.89 3.05
CA LEU A 100 -7.45 16.00 2.59
C LEU A 100 -7.33 17.23 3.52
N PRO A 101 -7.66 18.45 3.05
CA PRO A 101 -7.86 19.61 3.92
C PRO A 101 -8.84 19.31 5.06
N ARG A 102 -8.60 19.87 6.25
CA ARG A 102 -9.31 19.52 7.50
C ARG A 102 -10.84 19.71 7.49
N HIS A 103 -11.35 20.53 6.59
CA HIS A 103 -12.79 20.80 6.46
C HIS A 103 -13.53 19.75 5.63
N LEU A 104 -12.79 18.85 4.98
CA LEU A 104 -13.34 17.75 4.19
C LEU A 104 -13.39 16.46 5.02
N ASP A 105 -14.45 15.69 4.83
CA ASP A 105 -14.60 14.35 5.40
C ASP A 105 -14.00 13.31 4.45
N GLU A 106 -12.81 12.80 4.80
CA GLU A 106 -12.11 11.78 4.04
C GLU A 106 -12.94 10.49 3.89
N ALA A 107 -13.62 10.07 4.94
CA ALA A 107 -14.40 8.83 4.93
C ALA A 107 -15.61 8.96 4.00
N ALA A 108 -16.30 10.10 4.04
CA ALA A 108 -17.41 10.40 3.14
C ALA A 108 -16.94 10.45 1.68
N ALA A 109 -15.82 11.12 1.38
CA ALA A 109 -15.28 11.18 0.03
C ALA A 109 -14.91 9.79 -0.52
N LEU A 110 -14.22 8.98 0.28
CA LEU A 110 -13.84 7.61 -0.12
C LEU A 110 -15.06 6.71 -0.33
N ALA A 111 -16.14 6.90 0.43
CA ALA A 111 -17.38 6.13 0.29
C ALA A 111 -18.17 6.43 -1.00
N VAL A 112 -17.88 7.57 -1.68
CA VAL A 112 -18.50 7.91 -2.97
C VAL A 112 -17.83 7.18 -4.14
N ILE A 113 -16.57 6.73 -4.00
CA ILE A 113 -15.87 5.98 -5.04
C ILE A 113 -16.61 4.66 -5.27
N ALA A 114 -16.88 4.31 -6.53
CA ALA A 114 -17.43 3.00 -6.85
C ALA A 114 -16.46 1.89 -6.40
N PRO A 115 -16.90 0.89 -5.64
CA PRO A 115 -16.01 -0.12 -5.05
C PRO A 115 -15.11 -0.85 -6.07
N GLU A 116 -15.58 -1.03 -7.29
CA GLU A 116 -14.85 -1.63 -8.41
C GLU A 116 -13.76 -0.70 -8.97
N LYS A 117 -13.87 0.62 -8.75
CA LYS A 117 -12.89 1.65 -9.15
C LYS A 117 -12.02 2.14 -7.98
N ASP A 118 -12.27 1.68 -6.75
CA ASP A 118 -11.46 1.99 -5.57
C ASP A 118 -10.13 1.23 -5.63
N VAL A 119 -9.19 1.71 -6.43
CA VAL A 119 -7.91 1.03 -6.65
C VAL A 119 -6.90 1.20 -5.51
N ASP A 120 -7.16 2.08 -4.55
CA ASP A 120 -6.40 2.18 -3.30
C ASP A 120 -6.84 1.11 -2.27
N GLY A 121 -8.04 0.53 -2.44
CA GLY A 121 -8.58 -0.52 -1.60
C GLY A 121 -9.05 -0.05 -0.21
N PHE A 122 -9.53 1.19 -0.10
CA PHE A 122 -9.96 1.79 1.17
C PHE A 122 -11.47 1.77 1.37
N HIS A 123 -12.25 1.49 0.32
CA HIS A 123 -13.69 1.43 0.39
C HIS A 123 -14.15 0.30 1.33
N VAL A 124 -15.16 0.58 2.16
CA VAL A 124 -15.66 -0.37 3.18
C VAL A 124 -16.08 -1.72 2.59
N GLN A 125 -16.62 -1.74 1.38
CA GLN A 125 -16.99 -3.00 0.70
C GLN A 125 -15.75 -3.83 0.36
N ASN A 126 -14.66 -3.23 -0.11
CA ASN A 126 -13.42 -3.93 -0.40
C ASN A 126 -12.76 -4.45 0.89
N ALA A 127 -12.77 -3.65 1.96
CA ALA A 127 -12.33 -4.09 3.28
C ALA A 127 -13.17 -5.27 3.81
N GLY A 128 -14.50 -5.24 3.60
CA GLY A 128 -15.42 -6.33 3.96
C GLY A 128 -15.16 -7.60 3.14
N LYS A 129 -14.90 -7.47 1.84
CA LYS A 129 -14.52 -8.60 0.97
C LYS A 129 -13.21 -9.24 1.44
N LEU A 130 -12.18 -8.43 1.74
CA LEU A 130 -10.92 -8.93 2.26
C LEU A 130 -11.11 -9.70 3.59
N LEU A 131 -11.90 -9.16 4.51
CA LEU A 131 -12.20 -9.81 5.80
C LEU A 131 -12.87 -11.19 5.62
N ASN A 132 -13.76 -11.31 4.63
CA ASN A 132 -14.51 -12.54 4.36
C ASN A 132 -13.80 -13.48 3.36
N GLY A 133 -12.57 -13.17 2.93
CA GLY A 133 -11.83 -13.97 1.95
C GLY A 133 -12.45 -13.96 0.55
N LEU A 134 -13.24 -12.94 0.23
CA LEU A 134 -13.87 -12.75 -1.08
C LEU A 134 -12.96 -11.94 -2.01
N GLU A 135 -13.12 -12.13 -3.31
CA GLU A 135 -12.42 -11.35 -4.31
C GLU A 135 -12.82 -9.86 -4.26
N GLY A 136 -11.80 -9.00 -4.23
CA GLY A 136 -11.96 -7.55 -4.18
C GLY A 136 -10.64 -6.83 -4.31
N VAL A 137 -10.71 -5.50 -4.34
CA VAL A 137 -9.48 -4.69 -4.37
C VAL A 137 -8.83 -4.71 -2.98
N VAL A 138 -7.56 -5.02 -2.95
CA VAL A 138 -6.75 -5.03 -1.72
C VAL A 138 -5.95 -3.74 -1.62
N ALA A 139 -5.87 -3.17 -0.42
CA ALA A 139 -5.09 -1.96 -0.16
C ALA A 139 -3.64 -2.11 -0.66
N CYS A 140 -3.17 -1.10 -1.42
CA CYS A 140 -1.91 -1.18 -2.18
C CYS A 140 -0.69 -1.49 -1.32
N THR A 141 -0.54 -0.82 -0.18
CA THR A 141 0.63 -0.99 0.70
C THR A 141 0.69 -2.40 1.30
N PRO A 142 -0.39 -2.95 1.91
CA PRO A 142 -0.41 -4.34 2.37
C PRO A 142 -0.22 -5.37 1.24
N LYS A 143 -0.83 -5.13 0.06
CA LYS A 143 -0.65 -6.00 -1.12
C LYS A 143 0.82 -6.07 -1.52
N GLY A 144 1.49 -4.90 -1.58
CA GLY A 144 2.92 -4.82 -1.88
C GLY A 144 3.81 -5.45 -0.81
N ALA A 145 3.48 -5.27 0.47
CA ALA A 145 4.19 -5.90 1.58
C ALA A 145 4.08 -7.42 1.53
N LEU A 146 2.88 -7.97 1.25
CA LEU A 146 2.70 -9.41 1.09
C LEU A 146 3.49 -9.97 -0.10
N GLU A 147 3.52 -9.26 -1.24
CA GLU A 147 4.33 -9.66 -2.39
C GLU A 147 5.82 -9.74 -2.02
N MET A 148 6.32 -8.78 -1.25
CA MET A 148 7.70 -8.80 -0.76
C MET A 148 7.97 -10.00 0.17
N ILE A 149 7.02 -10.31 1.07
CA ILE A 149 7.12 -11.49 1.95
C ILE A 149 7.15 -12.78 1.12
N ARG A 150 6.26 -12.93 0.14
CA ARG A 150 6.22 -14.12 -0.74
C ARG A 150 7.51 -14.33 -1.52
N ARG A 151 8.21 -13.25 -1.89
CA ARG A 151 9.50 -13.30 -2.59
C ARG A 151 10.62 -13.89 -1.75
N THR A 152 10.47 -14.00 -0.44
CA THR A 152 11.45 -14.73 0.42
C THR A 152 11.47 -16.22 0.14
N GLY A 153 10.41 -16.78 -0.45
CA GLY A 153 10.22 -18.22 -0.64
C GLY A 153 9.95 -19.00 0.64
N VAL A 154 9.79 -18.31 1.78
CA VAL A 154 9.48 -18.94 3.07
C VAL A 154 8.02 -19.39 3.07
N ASP A 155 7.77 -20.65 3.44
CA ASP A 155 6.41 -21.13 3.68
C ASP A 155 5.83 -20.41 4.92
N LEU A 156 4.72 -19.70 4.71
CA LEU A 156 4.05 -18.92 5.73
C LEU A 156 3.05 -19.73 6.58
N SER A 157 2.71 -20.93 6.13
CA SER A 157 1.75 -21.77 6.84
C SER A 157 2.23 -22.11 8.25
N GLY A 158 1.39 -21.83 9.25
CA GLY A 158 1.69 -22.06 10.66
C GLY A 158 2.71 -21.08 11.29
N LYS A 159 3.18 -20.05 10.53
CA LYS A 159 4.12 -19.05 11.06
C LYS A 159 3.42 -18.04 11.97
N GLU A 160 4.15 -17.58 12.99
CA GLU A 160 3.74 -16.46 13.83
C GLU A 160 3.98 -15.14 13.09
N ALA A 161 2.91 -14.40 12.83
CA ALA A 161 2.98 -13.08 12.22
C ALA A 161 2.53 -12.00 13.23
N VAL A 162 3.35 -10.97 13.39
CA VAL A 162 3.00 -9.83 14.26
C VAL A 162 2.95 -8.56 13.43
N VAL A 163 1.79 -7.91 13.47
CA VAL A 163 1.58 -6.61 12.81
C VAL A 163 1.52 -5.53 13.89
N VAL A 164 2.50 -4.64 13.90
CA VAL A 164 2.55 -3.50 14.82
C VAL A 164 1.98 -2.28 14.12
N GLY A 165 0.72 -1.99 14.43
CA GLY A 165 -0.12 -0.96 13.82
C GLY A 165 -1.51 -1.51 13.51
N ARG A 166 -2.54 -0.63 13.59
CA ARG A 166 -3.95 -1.04 13.40
C ARG A 166 -4.76 -0.09 12.53
N SER A 167 -4.09 0.62 11.62
CA SER A 167 -4.77 1.50 10.68
C SER A 167 -5.67 0.72 9.71
N ASN A 168 -6.73 1.36 9.21
CA ASN A 168 -7.63 0.77 8.22
C ASN A 168 -6.92 0.56 6.87
N ILE A 169 -5.89 1.37 6.59
CA ILE A 169 -5.20 1.38 5.29
C ILE A 169 -3.97 0.45 5.23
N VAL A 170 -3.42 0.03 6.39
CA VAL A 170 -2.24 -0.86 6.43
C VAL A 170 -2.41 -2.00 7.44
N GLY A 171 -2.51 -1.70 8.74
CA GLY A 171 -2.39 -2.73 9.78
C GLY A 171 -3.47 -3.80 9.70
N LYS A 172 -4.74 -3.40 9.62
CA LYS A 172 -5.86 -4.34 9.53
C LYS A 172 -5.83 -5.17 8.24
N PRO A 173 -5.71 -4.57 7.04
CA PRO A 173 -5.63 -5.36 5.81
C PRO A 173 -4.39 -6.25 5.77
N MET A 174 -3.24 -5.82 6.31
CA MET A 174 -2.05 -6.67 6.39
C MET A 174 -2.28 -7.91 7.25
N ALA A 175 -2.94 -7.75 8.40
CA ALA A 175 -3.27 -8.87 9.27
C ALA A 175 -4.19 -9.88 8.58
N MET A 176 -5.19 -9.41 7.82
CA MET A 176 -6.08 -10.29 7.06
C MET A 176 -5.33 -11.02 5.93
N LEU A 177 -4.43 -10.34 5.23
CA LEU A 177 -3.61 -10.96 4.19
C LEU A 177 -2.70 -12.06 4.75
N LEU A 178 -2.07 -11.84 5.91
CA LEU A 178 -1.23 -12.85 6.56
C LEU A 178 -2.06 -14.03 7.08
N LEU A 179 -3.27 -13.76 7.62
CA LEU A 179 -4.21 -14.81 8.00
C LEU A 179 -4.59 -15.69 6.80
N GLN A 180 -4.84 -15.10 5.64
CA GLN A 180 -5.12 -15.83 4.39
C GLN A 180 -3.90 -16.65 3.88
N GLN A 181 -2.69 -16.35 4.37
CA GLN A 181 -1.50 -17.20 4.14
C GLN A 181 -1.32 -18.27 5.21
N ASN A 182 -2.34 -18.56 6.01
CA ASN A 182 -2.33 -19.49 7.13
C ASN A 182 -1.36 -19.15 8.27
N CYS A 183 -1.00 -17.86 8.42
CA CYS A 183 -0.26 -17.42 9.59
C CYS A 183 -1.16 -17.36 10.83
N THR A 184 -0.56 -17.60 12.02
CA THR A 184 -1.14 -17.16 13.29
C THR A 184 -0.82 -15.68 13.48
N VAL A 185 -1.83 -14.80 13.48
CA VAL A 185 -1.62 -13.36 13.43
C VAL A 185 -1.92 -12.69 14.77
N THR A 186 -0.94 -11.94 15.27
CA THR A 186 -1.11 -11.04 16.42
C THR A 186 -1.04 -9.58 15.96
N MET A 187 -2.08 -8.80 16.26
CA MET A 187 -2.09 -7.36 15.99
C MET A 187 -1.75 -6.58 17.25
N CYS A 188 -0.70 -5.75 17.19
CA CYS A 188 -0.24 -4.90 18.28
C CYS A 188 -0.50 -3.42 17.98
N HIS A 189 -0.64 -2.62 19.03
CA HIS A 189 -0.94 -1.19 18.94
C HIS A 189 -0.42 -0.43 20.18
N SER A 190 -0.64 0.87 20.25
CA SER A 190 -0.14 1.76 21.31
C SER A 190 -0.60 1.42 22.74
N ARG A 191 -1.58 0.51 22.87
CA ARG A 191 -2.09 0.03 24.18
C ARG A 191 -1.74 -1.44 24.44
N THR A 192 -0.92 -2.06 23.60
CA THR A 192 -0.44 -3.43 23.81
C THR A 192 0.53 -3.43 24.97
N ALA A 193 0.25 -4.27 25.96
CA ALA A 193 1.18 -4.52 27.06
C ALA A 193 2.35 -5.37 26.56
N ASP A 194 3.56 -5.08 27.01
CA ASP A 194 4.81 -5.79 26.66
C ASP A 194 4.91 -6.10 25.15
N LEU A 195 4.97 -5.05 24.34
CA LEU A 195 5.07 -5.18 22.90
C LEU A 195 6.24 -6.10 22.47
N ALA A 196 7.36 -6.02 23.16
CA ALA A 196 8.55 -6.80 22.86
C ALA A 196 8.32 -8.32 23.04
N ALA A 197 7.52 -8.75 24.01
CA ALA A 197 7.16 -10.16 24.16
C ALA A 197 6.37 -10.69 22.97
N HIS A 198 5.57 -9.85 22.32
CA HIS A 198 4.86 -10.22 21.09
C HIS A 198 5.79 -10.26 19.89
N THR A 199 6.59 -9.21 19.68
CA THR A 199 7.42 -9.09 18.48
C THR A 199 8.58 -10.09 18.42
N ARG A 200 9.18 -10.46 19.56
CA ARG A 200 10.27 -11.45 19.64
C ARG A 200 9.91 -12.85 19.19
N ARG A 201 8.64 -13.19 19.10
CA ARG A 201 8.22 -14.53 18.61
C ARG A 201 7.81 -14.52 17.15
N ALA A 202 7.77 -13.35 16.51
CA ALA A 202 7.32 -13.19 15.13
C ALA A 202 8.30 -13.80 14.12
N ASP A 203 7.85 -14.76 13.33
CA ASP A 203 8.54 -15.19 12.11
C ASP A 203 8.43 -14.13 11.02
N VAL A 204 7.28 -13.42 11.00
CA VAL A 204 7.03 -12.26 10.13
C VAL A 204 6.63 -11.08 11.01
N LEU A 205 7.41 -10.02 10.99
CA LEU A 205 7.16 -8.78 11.71
C LEU A 205 6.90 -7.64 10.74
N VAL A 206 5.71 -7.02 10.84
CA VAL A 206 5.34 -5.85 10.04
C VAL A 206 5.24 -4.63 10.95
N ALA A 207 6.06 -3.61 10.71
CA ALA A 207 6.06 -2.35 11.44
C ALA A 207 5.31 -1.28 10.63
N ALA A 208 4.23 -0.73 11.19
CA ALA A 208 3.36 0.26 10.57
C ALA A 208 2.78 1.24 11.61
N VAL A 209 3.65 1.90 12.38
CA VAL A 209 3.29 2.79 13.50
C VAL A 209 3.54 4.27 13.25
N GLY A 210 4.34 4.61 12.22
CA GLY A 210 4.72 5.99 11.90
C GLY A 210 5.61 6.63 12.97
N LYS A 211 6.52 5.85 13.55
CA LYS A 211 7.51 6.31 14.54
C LYS A 211 8.90 5.83 14.17
N ALA A 212 9.79 6.78 13.89
CA ALA A 212 11.16 6.48 13.48
C ALA A 212 11.88 5.57 14.48
N LYS A 213 12.49 4.49 13.97
CA LYS A 213 13.32 3.55 14.73
C LYS A 213 12.65 2.96 15.98
N PHE A 214 11.35 2.80 15.96
CA PHE A 214 10.55 2.31 17.08
C PHE A 214 10.80 0.82 17.37
N ILE A 215 11.01 0.01 16.32
CA ILE A 215 11.35 -1.41 16.44
C ILE A 215 12.88 -1.55 16.49
N THR A 216 13.38 -2.03 17.62
CA THR A 216 14.81 -2.23 17.90
C THR A 216 15.20 -3.71 17.76
N ALA A 217 16.50 -4.00 17.69
CA ALA A 217 17.02 -5.35 17.46
C ALA A 217 16.60 -6.36 18.54
N ASP A 218 16.51 -5.92 19.79
CA ASP A 218 16.06 -6.76 20.92
C ASP A 218 14.57 -7.10 20.88
N MET A 219 13.80 -6.48 19.99
CA MET A 219 12.39 -6.76 19.73
C MET A 219 12.17 -7.74 18.59
N VAL A 220 13.21 -8.18 17.89
CA VAL A 220 13.11 -9.00 16.68
C VAL A 220 13.61 -10.42 16.93
N LYS A 221 12.85 -11.41 16.49
CA LYS A 221 13.28 -12.81 16.49
C LYS A 221 14.43 -13.01 15.51
N PRO A 222 15.53 -13.68 15.91
CA PRO A 222 16.60 -14.01 14.97
C PRO A 222 16.06 -14.79 13.76
N GLY A 223 16.45 -14.34 12.55
CA GLY A 223 16.01 -14.94 11.29
C GLY A 223 14.63 -14.53 10.80
N ALA A 224 13.91 -13.62 11.48
CA ALA A 224 12.59 -13.15 11.08
C ALA A 224 12.60 -12.40 9.74
N ILE A 225 11.45 -12.40 9.06
CA ILE A 225 11.16 -11.50 7.95
C ILE A 225 10.63 -10.20 8.54
N VAL A 226 11.32 -9.08 8.31
CA VAL A 226 10.95 -7.76 8.84
C VAL A 226 10.54 -6.83 7.71
N ILE A 227 9.28 -6.40 7.74
CA ILE A 227 8.69 -5.47 6.77
C ILE A 227 8.47 -4.13 7.46
N ASP A 228 9.20 -3.13 7.04
CA ASP A 228 9.07 -1.75 7.50
C ASP A 228 8.20 -0.95 6.52
N VAL A 229 7.01 -0.59 6.97
CA VAL A 229 6.07 0.24 6.21
C VAL A 229 6.19 1.72 6.57
N GLY A 230 6.94 2.02 7.64
CA GLY A 230 7.07 3.38 8.15
C GLY A 230 7.74 4.33 7.16
N ILE A 231 7.22 5.55 7.08
CA ILE A 231 7.84 6.67 6.37
C ILE A 231 7.88 7.84 7.33
N ASN A 232 9.04 8.08 7.90
CA ASN A 232 9.28 9.17 8.85
C ASN A 232 10.38 10.09 8.33
N ARG A 233 10.48 11.28 8.88
CA ARG A 233 11.64 12.15 8.70
C ARG A 233 12.39 12.26 10.02
N ASN A 234 13.69 12.02 10.00
CA ASN A 234 14.54 12.24 11.16
C ASN A 234 14.86 13.75 11.34
N ALA A 235 15.60 14.09 12.37
CA ALA A 235 15.97 15.48 12.68
C ALA A 235 16.77 16.15 11.54
N GLU A 236 17.43 15.37 10.69
CA GLU A 236 18.19 15.84 9.52
C GLU A 236 17.34 15.92 8.24
N GLY A 237 16.03 15.66 8.34
CA GLY A 237 15.11 15.65 7.20
C GLY A 237 15.19 14.39 6.30
N LYS A 238 16.05 13.42 6.61
CA LYS A 238 16.17 12.17 5.87
C LYS A 238 14.98 11.26 6.14
N VAL A 239 14.57 10.53 5.09
CA VAL A 239 13.51 9.51 5.21
C VAL A 239 14.07 8.29 5.92
N VAL A 240 13.36 7.85 6.98
CA VAL A 240 13.67 6.66 7.78
C VAL A 240 12.40 5.87 8.05
N GLY A 241 12.54 4.59 8.34
CA GLY A 241 11.43 3.71 8.67
C GLY A 241 11.07 3.69 10.16
N ASP A 242 10.13 2.80 10.49
CA ASP A 242 9.74 2.49 11.88
C ASP A 242 10.74 1.53 12.55
N VAL A 243 11.59 0.87 11.77
CA VAL A 243 12.58 -0.10 12.24
C VAL A 243 13.95 0.56 12.35
N ASP A 244 14.71 0.27 13.41
CA ASP A 244 16.13 0.61 13.47
C ASP A 244 16.93 -0.32 12.55
N PHE A 245 16.92 0.06 11.26
CA PHE A 245 17.42 -0.77 10.16
C PHE A 245 18.83 -1.31 10.40
N ASP A 246 19.76 -0.45 10.85
CA ASP A 246 21.15 -0.84 11.01
C ASP A 246 21.37 -1.88 12.10
N ALA A 247 20.61 -1.82 13.18
CA ALA A 247 20.68 -2.79 14.27
C ALA A 247 19.88 -4.07 13.91
N VAL A 248 18.70 -3.92 13.32
CA VAL A 248 17.81 -5.06 13.04
C VAL A 248 18.31 -5.92 11.89
N LYS A 249 19.01 -5.36 10.90
CA LYS A 249 19.60 -6.15 9.80
C LYS A 249 20.61 -7.19 10.26
N GLU A 250 21.20 -7.02 11.44
CA GLU A 250 22.16 -8.01 11.99
C GLU A 250 21.46 -9.18 12.69
N VAL A 251 20.13 -9.08 12.93
CA VAL A 251 19.31 -10.08 13.64
C VAL A 251 18.31 -10.76 12.70
N ALA A 252 17.68 -10.00 11.83
CA ALA A 252 16.67 -10.49 10.89
C ALA A 252 17.27 -11.42 9.83
N GLY A 253 16.44 -12.29 9.24
CA GLY A 253 16.78 -13.05 8.04
C GLY A 253 16.54 -12.25 6.78
N TRP A 254 15.45 -11.47 6.76
CA TRP A 254 15.06 -10.60 5.65
C TRP A 254 14.58 -9.26 6.18
N ILE A 255 14.89 -8.17 5.48
CA ILE A 255 14.48 -6.83 5.89
C ILE A 255 14.24 -5.92 4.68
N THR A 256 13.21 -5.07 4.76
CA THR A 256 12.96 -4.01 3.79
C THR A 256 13.74 -2.75 4.13
N PRO A 257 14.44 -2.10 3.19
CA PRO A 257 15.06 -0.80 3.42
C PRO A 257 14.01 0.34 3.38
N VAL A 258 14.28 1.42 4.12
CA VAL A 258 13.52 2.68 4.00
C VAL A 258 14.50 3.85 3.87
N PRO A 259 14.50 4.58 2.73
CA PRO A 259 13.64 4.39 1.54
C PRO A 259 14.06 3.19 0.67
N GLY A 260 13.20 2.77 -0.25
CA GLY A 260 13.52 1.76 -1.26
C GLY A 260 12.80 0.42 -1.10
N GLY A 261 12.08 0.20 0.01
CA GLY A 261 11.26 -1.00 0.26
C GLY A 261 9.80 -0.82 -0.15
N VAL A 262 8.89 -0.99 0.81
CA VAL A 262 7.43 -1.05 0.62
C VAL A 262 6.84 0.14 -0.15
N GLY A 263 7.35 1.36 0.05
CA GLY A 263 6.84 2.55 -0.64
C GLY A 263 6.93 2.48 -2.17
N ARG A 264 7.92 1.76 -2.73
CA ARG A 264 8.02 1.50 -4.17
C ARG A 264 6.95 0.53 -4.64
N MET A 265 6.70 -0.50 -3.84
CA MET A 265 5.68 -1.50 -4.13
C MET A 265 4.27 -0.92 -4.08
N THR A 266 3.98 0.02 -3.19
CA THR A 266 2.66 0.67 -3.08
C THR A 266 2.20 1.26 -4.42
N ILE A 267 3.08 2.00 -5.13
CA ILE A 267 2.74 2.58 -6.43
C ILE A 267 2.54 1.46 -7.47
N THR A 268 3.37 0.43 -7.46
CA THR A 268 3.24 -0.69 -8.39
C THR A 268 1.94 -1.47 -8.18
N MET A 269 1.53 -1.69 -6.93
CA MET A 269 0.24 -2.32 -6.62
C MET A 269 -0.96 -1.45 -7.04
N LEU A 270 -0.84 -0.12 -6.99
CA LEU A 270 -1.87 0.77 -7.51
C LEU A 270 -2.06 0.58 -9.02
N LEU A 271 -0.96 0.49 -9.78
CA LEU A 271 -1.02 0.22 -11.21
C LEU A 271 -1.63 -1.16 -11.48
N GLU A 272 -1.23 -2.16 -10.72
CA GLU A 272 -1.77 -3.52 -10.82
C GLU A 272 -3.27 -3.55 -10.53
N ASN A 273 -3.72 -2.95 -9.43
CA ASN A 273 -5.14 -2.85 -9.08
C ASN A 273 -5.96 -2.16 -10.19
N THR A 274 -5.38 -1.14 -10.84
CA THR A 274 -6.04 -0.44 -11.96
C THR A 274 -6.15 -1.33 -13.20
N VAL A 275 -5.12 -2.11 -13.51
CA VAL A 275 -5.18 -3.10 -14.62
C VAL A 275 -6.18 -4.20 -14.30
N GLU A 276 -6.19 -4.74 -13.07
CA GLU A 276 -7.17 -5.74 -12.64
C GLU A 276 -8.61 -5.20 -12.74
N ALA A 277 -8.83 -3.92 -12.40
CA ALA A 277 -10.13 -3.27 -12.56
C ALA A 277 -10.54 -3.17 -14.04
N ALA A 278 -9.61 -2.81 -14.94
CA ALA A 278 -9.85 -2.77 -16.36
C ALA A 278 -10.14 -4.17 -16.94
N GLU A 279 -9.44 -5.20 -16.50
CA GLU A 279 -9.68 -6.59 -16.91
C GLU A 279 -11.07 -7.07 -16.49
N ARG A 280 -11.53 -6.73 -15.28
CA ARG A 280 -12.89 -7.05 -14.82
C ARG A 280 -13.98 -6.32 -15.61
N ALA A 281 -13.70 -5.14 -16.12
CA ALA A 281 -14.67 -4.35 -16.89
C ALA A 281 -14.89 -4.88 -18.33
N VAL A 282 -13.98 -5.74 -18.85
CA VAL A 282 -14.08 -6.31 -20.21
C VAL A 282 -14.46 -7.80 -20.24
N ASN A 283 -14.58 -8.43 -19.08
CA ASN A 283 -15.06 -9.80 -18.90
C ASN A 283 -16.51 -9.79 -18.45
#